data_c347f5de6652f00720efe7c01f8986ae
#
_entry.id   c347f5de6652f00720efe7c01f8986ae
#
_cell.length_a   1.000
_cell.length_b   1.000
_cell.length_c   1.000
_cell.angle_alpha   90.00
_cell.angle_beta   90.00
_cell.angle_gamma   90.00
#
_symmetry.space_group_name_H-M   'P 1'
#
loop_
_entity.id
_entity.type
_entity.pdbx_description
1 polymer ?
#
loop_
_entity_poly.entity_id
_entity_poly.type
_entity_poly.pdbx_seq_one_letter_code
_entity_poly.pdbx_strand_id
1 'polypeptide(L)'
;MKNGLKTLKELETKEKSKVFKLASDEVICIGGMRGTGKTTLAKHIASKLETRVIFDPLGQYSEFPDTYVPRSSSLEEFDSIARMVWQRGNTVFVVEECESFLGERMNLSPYAFKIVLQGRNRGIGLIAVTRRIANLSKTVFSLSDHVYLFRFFSPNDVKYCSEFIGRAWAARLQKLPKYHFLYYSAEGEITECPPLMI
;
A
#
# COMPACT_ATOMS: atom_id res chain seq x y z
N MET A 1 35.34 -2.76 29.69
CA MET A 1 34.22 -3.35 28.91
C MET A 1 32.97 -2.52 29.16
N LYS A 2 32.65 -1.58 28.25
CA LYS A 2 31.42 -0.79 28.30
C LYS A 2 30.47 -1.37 27.24
N ASN A 3 29.61 -2.33 27.65
CA ASN A 3 28.48 -2.74 26.81
C ASN A 3 27.42 -1.65 26.92
N GLY A 4 27.30 -0.86 25.84
CA GLY A 4 26.29 0.17 25.72
C GLY A 4 24.92 -0.44 25.62
N LEU A 5 24.11 -0.30 26.64
CA LEU A 5 22.67 -0.38 26.58
C LEU A 5 22.21 0.70 25.59
N LYS A 6 21.79 0.29 24.39
CA LYS A 6 21.07 1.19 23.49
C LYS A 6 19.80 1.64 24.20
N THR A 7 19.61 2.94 24.29
CA THR A 7 18.41 3.48 24.94
C THR A 7 17.17 3.08 24.14
N LEU A 8 16.04 2.84 24.83
CA LEU A 8 14.74 2.55 24.21
C LEU A 8 14.40 3.54 23.07
N LYS A 9 14.80 4.81 23.22
CA LYS A 9 14.66 5.84 22.18
C LYS A 9 15.45 5.55 20.90
N GLU A 10 16.65 4.96 20.98
CA GLU A 10 17.45 4.59 19.80
C GLU A 10 16.88 3.36 19.09
N LEU A 11 16.26 2.44 19.84
CA LEU A 11 15.53 1.30 19.27
C LEU A 11 14.25 1.76 18.59
N GLU A 12 13.45 2.62 19.23
CA GLU A 12 12.24 3.23 18.64
C GLU A 12 12.54 4.04 17.37
N THR A 13 13.69 4.75 17.33
CA THR A 13 14.11 5.53 16.16
C THR A 13 14.54 4.61 15.00
N LYS A 14 15.20 3.48 15.31
CA LYS A 14 15.58 2.47 14.29
C LYS A 14 14.38 1.72 13.75
N GLU A 15 13.41 1.34 14.59
CA GLU A 15 12.17 0.70 14.14
C GLU A 15 11.33 1.66 13.28
N LYS A 16 11.19 2.93 13.69
CA LYS A 16 10.52 3.95 12.87
C LYS A 16 11.20 4.17 11.51
N SER A 17 12.53 4.03 11.43
CA SER A 17 13.24 4.16 10.15
C SER A 17 13.04 2.97 9.21
N LYS A 18 12.81 1.76 9.74
CA LYS A 18 12.50 0.56 8.95
C LYS A 18 11.12 0.64 8.26
N VAL A 19 10.13 1.21 8.94
CA VAL A 19 8.73 1.31 8.44
C VAL A 19 8.61 2.13 7.13
N PHE A 20 9.59 2.97 6.81
CA PHE A 20 9.55 3.86 5.65
C PHE A 20 10.76 3.74 4.71
N LYS A 21 11.63 2.74 4.92
CA LYS A 21 12.73 2.46 4.01
C LYS A 21 12.28 1.42 2.99
N LEU A 22 11.79 1.89 1.87
CA LEU A 22 11.17 1.09 0.82
C LEU A 22 12.11 0.98 -0.38
N ALA A 23 12.22 -0.21 -0.95
CA ALA A 23 12.87 -0.41 -2.24
C ALA A 23 11.90 -0.08 -3.39
N SER A 24 12.44 0.30 -4.53
CA SER A 24 11.64 0.74 -5.68
C SER A 24 10.89 -0.39 -6.39
N ASP A 25 11.13 -1.64 -6.02
CA ASP A 25 10.55 -2.85 -6.63
C ASP A 25 9.65 -3.65 -5.66
N GLU A 26 9.32 -3.06 -4.50
CA GLU A 26 8.47 -3.68 -3.48
C GLU A 26 6.98 -3.45 -3.74
N VAL A 27 6.17 -4.36 -3.24
CA VAL A 27 4.71 -4.26 -3.25
C VAL A 27 4.23 -3.76 -1.89
N ILE A 28 3.47 -2.68 -1.93
CA ILE A 28 2.91 -2.01 -0.76
C ILE A 28 1.39 -2.02 -0.85
N CYS A 29 0.73 -2.46 0.21
CA CYS A 29 -0.73 -2.38 0.34
C CYS A 29 -1.11 -1.38 1.44
N ILE A 30 -1.94 -0.40 1.11
CA ILE A 30 -2.45 0.60 2.06
C ILE A 30 -3.96 0.51 2.12
N GLY A 31 -4.49 -0.04 3.21
CA GLY A 31 -5.92 -0.25 3.38
C GLY A 31 -6.52 0.56 4.53
N GLY A 32 -7.81 0.91 4.41
CA GLY A 32 -8.55 1.58 5.49
C GLY A 32 -9.75 2.37 4.98
N MET A 33 -10.68 2.70 5.84
CA MET A 33 -11.86 3.48 5.48
C MET A 33 -11.53 4.93 5.07
N ARG A 34 -12.51 5.63 4.49
CA ARG A 34 -12.37 7.03 4.08
C ARG A 34 -11.96 7.92 5.26
N GLY A 35 -11.04 8.87 5.02
CA GLY A 35 -10.63 9.88 6.00
C GLY A 35 -9.70 9.37 7.10
N THR A 36 -9.09 8.19 6.95
CA THR A 36 -8.17 7.60 7.94
C THR A 36 -6.70 7.93 7.73
N GLY A 37 -6.32 8.57 6.61
CA GLY A 37 -4.94 8.99 6.33
C GLY A 37 -4.20 8.18 5.25
N LYS A 38 -4.88 7.23 4.57
CA LYS A 38 -4.25 6.40 3.51
C LYS A 38 -3.56 7.21 2.41
N THR A 39 -4.30 8.12 1.79
CA THR A 39 -3.77 8.96 0.70
C THR A 39 -2.62 9.84 1.18
N THR A 40 -2.68 10.32 2.42
CA THR A 40 -1.58 11.08 3.05
C THR A 40 -0.32 10.22 3.17
N LEU A 41 -0.46 8.96 3.64
CA LEU A 41 0.66 8.02 3.71
C LEU A 41 1.19 7.68 2.31
N ALA A 42 0.30 7.38 1.36
CA ALA A 42 0.69 7.06 -0.02
C ALA A 42 1.45 8.22 -0.67
N LYS A 43 0.99 9.46 -0.51
CA LYS A 43 1.69 10.67 -0.97
C LYS A 43 3.05 10.86 -0.31
N HIS A 44 3.12 10.65 1.01
CA HIS A 44 4.39 10.73 1.74
C HIS A 44 5.41 9.70 1.22
N ILE A 45 4.97 8.47 0.92
CA ILE A 45 5.82 7.46 0.31
C ILE A 45 6.19 7.89 -1.13
N ALA A 46 5.20 8.26 -1.94
CA ALA A 46 5.39 8.67 -3.32
C ALA A 46 6.37 9.84 -3.46
N SER A 47 6.36 10.81 -2.53
CA SER A 47 7.27 11.96 -2.55
C SER A 47 8.76 11.60 -2.40
N LYS A 48 9.06 10.40 -1.88
CA LYS A 48 10.43 9.89 -1.69
C LYS A 48 10.92 9.02 -2.83
N LEU A 49 10.07 8.70 -3.79
CA LEU A 49 10.42 7.87 -4.93
C LEU A 49 11.01 8.73 -6.05
N GLU A 50 12.10 8.27 -6.66
CA GLU A 50 12.73 8.93 -7.80
C GLU A 50 11.87 8.85 -9.05
N THR A 51 11.28 7.67 -9.29
CA THR A 51 10.43 7.41 -10.45
C THR A 51 9.13 6.76 -10.04
N ARG A 52 8.01 7.29 -10.54
CA ARG A 52 6.67 6.77 -10.26
C ARG A 52 5.74 7.04 -11.42
N VAL A 53 4.61 6.35 -11.43
CA VAL A 53 3.42 6.64 -12.23
C VAL A 53 2.24 6.49 -11.28
N ILE A 54 1.39 7.47 -11.19
CA ILE A 54 0.24 7.49 -10.27
C ILE A 54 -1.04 7.40 -11.07
N PHE A 55 -1.84 6.36 -10.84
CA PHE A 55 -3.19 6.23 -11.36
C PHE A 55 -4.17 6.70 -10.28
N ASP A 56 -4.78 7.85 -10.50
CA ASP A 56 -5.58 8.58 -9.52
C ASP A 56 -6.99 8.90 -10.03
N PRO A 57 -7.95 7.98 -9.88
CA PRO A 57 -9.33 8.21 -10.32
C PRO A 57 -10.04 9.39 -9.65
N LEU A 58 -9.52 9.86 -8.52
CA LEU A 58 -10.15 10.92 -7.72
C LEU A 58 -9.50 12.29 -7.87
N GLY A 59 -8.39 12.40 -8.60
CA GLY A 59 -7.67 13.66 -8.80
C GLY A 59 -7.05 14.24 -7.52
N GLN A 60 -6.61 13.38 -6.61
CA GLN A 60 -6.08 13.78 -5.31
C GLN A 60 -4.57 14.05 -5.29
N TYR A 61 -3.83 13.66 -6.34
CA TYR A 61 -2.36 13.75 -6.44
C TYR A 61 -1.89 14.86 -7.37
N SER A 62 -2.60 15.99 -7.41
CA SER A 62 -2.31 17.11 -8.33
C SER A 62 -0.92 17.72 -8.18
N GLU A 63 -0.27 17.53 -7.03
CA GLU A 63 1.10 17.98 -6.76
C GLU A 63 2.19 17.14 -7.45
N PHE A 64 1.82 15.95 -7.97
CA PHE A 64 2.77 15.06 -8.65
C PHE A 64 2.58 15.13 -10.17
N PRO A 65 3.63 15.50 -10.93
CA PRO A 65 3.54 15.64 -12.40
C PRO A 65 3.30 14.30 -13.12
N ASP A 66 3.66 13.18 -12.47
CA ASP A 66 3.52 11.82 -13.01
C ASP A 66 2.14 11.21 -12.72
N THR A 67 1.12 12.05 -12.44
CA THR A 67 -0.24 11.61 -12.13
C THR A 67 -1.08 11.51 -13.39
N TYR A 68 -1.73 10.36 -13.54
CA TYR A 68 -2.73 10.12 -14.55
C TYR A 68 -4.13 10.06 -13.91
N VAL A 69 -4.98 11.01 -14.27
CA VAL A 69 -6.40 11.02 -13.91
C VAL A 69 -7.18 10.40 -15.05
N PRO A 70 -7.80 9.21 -14.87
CA PRO A 70 -8.49 8.55 -15.97
C PRO A 70 -9.75 9.31 -16.38
N ARG A 71 -10.07 9.22 -17.68
CA ARG A 71 -11.32 9.79 -18.24
C ARG A 71 -12.53 8.91 -17.97
N SER A 72 -12.26 7.62 -17.78
CA SER A 72 -13.26 6.62 -17.44
C SER A 72 -12.71 5.68 -16.36
N SER A 73 -13.59 4.98 -15.67
CA SER A 73 -13.17 3.92 -14.75
C SER A 73 -13.10 2.55 -15.44
N SER A 74 -12.74 2.53 -16.74
CA SER A 74 -12.70 1.29 -17.51
C SER A 74 -11.40 0.51 -17.24
N LEU A 75 -11.51 -0.81 -17.31
CA LEU A 75 -10.34 -1.69 -17.18
C LEU A 75 -9.37 -1.53 -18.35
N GLU A 76 -9.88 -1.20 -19.55
CA GLU A 76 -9.06 -0.97 -20.75
C GLU A 76 -8.16 0.24 -20.57
N GLU A 77 -8.69 1.34 -20.02
CA GLU A 77 -7.90 2.54 -19.74
C GLU A 77 -6.84 2.25 -18.66
N PHE A 78 -7.24 1.56 -17.58
CA PHE A 78 -6.30 1.13 -16.55
C PHE A 78 -5.20 0.22 -17.14
N ASP A 79 -5.56 -0.80 -17.94
CA ASP A 79 -4.59 -1.70 -18.55
C ASP A 79 -3.63 -0.99 -19.50
N SER A 80 -4.09 0.04 -20.20
CA SER A 80 -3.22 0.84 -21.07
C SER A 80 -2.11 1.55 -20.27
N ILE A 81 -2.44 2.08 -19.10
CA ILE A 81 -1.46 2.70 -18.20
C ILE A 81 -0.56 1.63 -17.56
N ALA A 82 -1.12 0.51 -17.11
CA ALA A 82 -0.33 -0.61 -16.60
C ALA A 82 0.65 -1.16 -17.66
N ARG A 83 0.24 -1.18 -18.94
CA ARG A 83 1.11 -1.54 -20.07
C ARG A 83 2.26 -0.55 -20.23
N MET A 84 1.99 0.75 -20.14
CA MET A 84 3.03 1.79 -20.20
C MET A 84 4.03 1.62 -19.05
N VAL A 85 3.56 1.40 -17.81
CA VAL A 85 4.40 1.12 -16.64
C VAL A 85 5.26 -0.12 -16.88
N TRP A 86 4.66 -1.20 -17.39
CA TRP A 86 5.37 -2.44 -17.71
C TRP A 86 6.48 -2.23 -18.74
N GLN A 87 6.21 -1.44 -19.78
CA GLN A 87 7.19 -1.14 -20.83
C GLN A 87 8.32 -0.26 -20.31
N ARG A 88 8.01 0.71 -19.45
CA ARG A 88 8.98 1.63 -18.84
C ARG A 88 9.98 0.88 -17.96
N GLY A 89 9.53 0.00 -17.07
CA GLY A 89 10.36 -0.62 -16.03
C GLY A 89 10.91 0.40 -15.02
N ASN A 90 11.66 -0.05 -14.03
CA ASN A 90 12.36 0.76 -13.03
C ASN A 90 11.52 1.95 -12.52
N THR A 91 10.29 1.66 -12.07
CA THR A 91 9.34 2.69 -11.61
C THR A 91 8.36 2.10 -10.61
N VAL A 92 7.77 2.94 -9.78
CA VAL A 92 6.71 2.51 -8.85
C VAL A 92 5.35 2.90 -9.41
N PHE A 93 4.45 1.93 -9.52
CA PHE A 93 3.07 2.16 -9.91
C PHE A 93 2.20 2.37 -8.68
N VAL A 94 1.68 3.59 -8.50
CA VAL A 94 0.76 3.93 -7.42
C VAL A 94 -0.67 3.86 -7.96
N VAL A 95 -1.53 3.06 -7.33
CA VAL A 95 -2.92 2.84 -7.77
C VAL A 95 -3.87 3.20 -6.64
N GLU A 96 -4.58 4.31 -6.78
CA GLU A 96 -5.68 4.69 -5.88
C GLU A 96 -6.96 3.94 -6.22
N GLU A 97 -7.78 3.65 -5.21
CA GLU A 97 -9.01 2.86 -5.33
C GLU A 97 -8.78 1.52 -6.05
N CYS A 98 -7.65 0.90 -5.73
CA CYS A 98 -7.14 -0.27 -6.44
C CYS A 98 -8.09 -1.48 -6.42
N GLU A 99 -9.03 -1.55 -5.47
CA GLU A 99 -10.07 -2.59 -5.43
C GLU A 99 -10.97 -2.60 -6.67
N SER A 100 -11.04 -1.49 -7.41
CA SER A 100 -11.79 -1.41 -8.67
C SER A 100 -11.05 -2.06 -9.84
N PHE A 101 -9.73 -2.22 -9.74
CA PHE A 101 -8.86 -2.66 -10.83
C PHE A 101 -8.05 -3.93 -10.49
N LEU A 102 -7.82 -4.18 -9.20
CA LEU A 102 -7.02 -5.29 -8.66
C LEU A 102 -7.87 -6.19 -7.75
N GLY A 103 -9.18 -6.23 -7.93
CA GLY A 103 -10.12 -7.03 -7.14
C GLY A 103 -10.17 -8.50 -7.56
N GLU A 104 -10.60 -9.38 -6.64
CA GLU A 104 -10.72 -10.83 -6.92
C GLU A 104 -11.77 -11.17 -7.99
N ARG A 105 -12.84 -10.38 -8.06
CA ARG A 105 -13.99 -10.65 -8.94
C ARG A 105 -13.85 -10.08 -10.34
N MET A 106 -12.81 -9.33 -10.59
CA MET A 106 -12.54 -8.74 -11.89
C MET A 106 -11.39 -9.52 -12.52
N ASN A 107 -11.52 -9.85 -13.79
CA ASN A 107 -10.39 -10.31 -14.56
C ASN A 107 -9.34 -9.19 -14.48
N LEU A 108 -8.24 -9.46 -13.75
CA LEU A 108 -7.13 -8.53 -13.70
C LEU A 108 -6.71 -8.22 -15.14
N SER A 109 -6.52 -6.95 -15.42
CA SER A 109 -5.94 -6.59 -16.71
C SER A 109 -4.63 -7.35 -16.91
N PRO A 110 -4.30 -7.79 -18.14
CA PRO A 110 -3.10 -8.59 -18.38
C PRO A 110 -1.81 -7.94 -17.89
N TYR A 111 -1.70 -6.61 -18.02
CA TYR A 111 -0.51 -5.90 -17.57
C TYR A 111 -0.49 -5.63 -16.08
N ALA A 112 -1.64 -5.37 -15.45
CA ALA A 112 -1.71 -5.29 -13.98
C ALA A 112 -1.33 -6.64 -13.34
N PHE A 113 -1.79 -7.75 -13.90
CA PHE A 113 -1.41 -9.08 -13.46
C PHE A 113 0.11 -9.33 -13.59
N LYS A 114 0.72 -8.91 -14.70
CA LYS A 114 2.19 -8.97 -14.88
C LYS A 114 2.93 -8.14 -13.84
N ILE A 115 2.46 -6.91 -13.54
CA ILE A 115 3.07 -6.04 -12.53
C ILE A 115 3.02 -6.71 -11.16
N VAL A 116 1.86 -7.22 -10.75
CA VAL A 116 1.68 -7.87 -9.45
C VAL A 116 2.60 -9.09 -9.30
N LEU A 117 2.69 -9.95 -10.32
CA LEU A 117 3.42 -11.22 -10.23
C LEU A 117 4.90 -11.14 -10.59
N GLN A 118 5.27 -10.23 -11.48
CA GLN A 118 6.58 -10.23 -12.13
C GLN A 118 7.24 -8.84 -12.15
N GLY A 119 6.61 -7.82 -11.56
CA GLY A 119 7.10 -6.44 -11.58
C GLY A 119 8.52 -6.30 -11.04
N ARG A 120 8.82 -7.02 -9.95
CA ARG A 120 10.16 -7.03 -9.33
C ARG A 120 11.27 -7.37 -10.33
N ASN A 121 11.06 -8.31 -11.24
CA ASN A 121 12.04 -8.69 -12.27
C ASN A 121 12.35 -7.56 -13.27
N ARG A 122 11.56 -6.49 -13.26
CA ARG A 122 11.72 -5.32 -14.11
C ARG A 122 11.96 -4.04 -13.30
N GLY A 123 12.24 -4.16 -12.01
CA GLY A 123 12.38 -3.03 -11.10
C GLY A 123 11.08 -2.24 -10.93
N ILE A 124 9.90 -2.88 -11.07
CA ILE A 124 8.60 -2.24 -10.93
C ILE A 124 8.03 -2.59 -9.56
N GLY A 125 7.85 -1.56 -8.71
CA GLY A 125 7.10 -1.65 -7.48
C GLY A 125 5.63 -1.31 -7.68
N LEU A 126 4.82 -1.65 -6.68
CA LEU A 126 3.38 -1.37 -6.66
C LEU A 126 2.98 -0.76 -5.31
N ILE A 127 2.26 0.34 -5.33
CA ILE A 127 1.55 0.87 -4.14
C ILE A 127 0.05 0.77 -4.41
N ALA A 128 -0.60 -0.19 -3.78
CA ALA A 128 -2.04 -0.44 -3.90
C ALA A 128 -2.79 0.22 -2.74
N VAL A 129 -3.58 1.26 -3.02
CA VAL A 129 -4.37 1.99 -2.01
C VAL A 129 -5.84 1.62 -2.14
N THR A 130 -6.45 1.11 -1.05
CA THR A 130 -7.83 0.62 -1.06
C THR A 130 -8.66 1.12 0.12
N ARG A 131 -9.95 1.34 -0.13
CA ARG A 131 -10.94 1.61 0.92
C ARG A 131 -11.62 0.34 1.43
N ARG A 132 -11.62 -0.71 0.63
CA ARG A 132 -12.31 -1.97 0.87
C ARG A 132 -11.36 -3.14 0.65
N ILE A 133 -10.57 -3.42 1.69
CA ILE A 133 -9.52 -4.45 1.62
C ILE A 133 -10.10 -5.84 1.27
N ALA A 134 -11.33 -6.13 1.69
CA ALA A 134 -12.02 -7.38 1.37
C ALA A 134 -12.36 -7.55 -0.13
N ASN A 135 -12.29 -6.47 -0.91
CA ASN A 135 -12.51 -6.50 -2.35
C ASN A 135 -11.18 -6.60 -3.13
N LEU A 136 -10.04 -6.41 -2.45
CA LEU A 136 -8.73 -6.55 -3.07
C LEU A 136 -8.39 -8.02 -3.29
N SER A 137 -7.72 -8.33 -4.39
CA SER A 137 -7.21 -9.68 -4.66
C SER A 137 -6.30 -10.17 -3.54
N LYS A 138 -6.53 -11.40 -3.07
CA LYS A 138 -5.66 -12.06 -2.09
C LYS A 138 -4.22 -12.18 -2.59
N THR A 139 -4.04 -12.30 -3.89
CA THR A 139 -2.71 -12.33 -4.51
C THR A 139 -1.95 -11.02 -4.27
N VAL A 140 -2.60 -9.86 -4.44
CA VAL A 140 -1.97 -8.56 -4.17
C VAL A 140 -1.60 -8.44 -2.70
N PHE A 141 -2.51 -8.81 -1.79
CA PHE A 141 -2.24 -8.73 -0.36
C PHE A 141 -1.12 -9.66 0.08
N SER A 142 -1.14 -10.93 -0.35
CA SER A 142 -0.15 -11.94 0.05
C SER A 142 1.24 -11.72 -0.54
N LEU A 143 1.33 -11.01 -1.66
CA LEU A 143 2.61 -10.62 -2.28
C LEU A 143 3.12 -9.26 -1.79
N SER A 144 2.39 -8.59 -0.89
CA SER A 144 2.83 -7.31 -0.36
C SER A 144 4.00 -7.50 0.62
N ASP A 145 5.09 -6.79 0.37
CA ASP A 145 6.25 -6.71 1.27
C ASP A 145 5.91 -5.85 2.50
N HIS A 146 5.05 -4.83 2.31
CA HIS A 146 4.62 -3.91 3.34
C HIS A 146 3.11 -3.68 3.28
N VAL A 147 2.44 -3.84 4.40
CA VAL A 147 0.99 -3.62 4.53
C VAL A 147 0.73 -2.59 5.63
N TYR A 148 0.01 -1.53 5.29
CA TYR A 148 -0.41 -0.48 6.20
C TYR A 148 -1.92 -0.50 6.34
N LEU A 149 -2.44 -0.86 7.50
CA LEU A 149 -3.87 -1.02 7.76
C LEU A 149 -4.35 0.07 8.72
N PHE A 150 -5.06 1.03 8.20
CA PHE A 150 -5.81 2.00 8.98
C PHE A 150 -7.12 1.39 9.49
N ARG A 151 -7.89 2.15 10.25
CA ARG A 151 -9.13 1.68 10.83
C ARG A 151 -10.15 1.19 9.80
N PHE A 152 -10.78 0.04 10.09
CA PHE A 152 -11.92 -0.52 9.38
C PHE A 152 -13.09 -0.76 10.33
N PHE A 153 -14.32 -0.57 9.84
CA PHE A 153 -15.53 -0.93 10.58
C PHE A 153 -16.29 -2.12 9.96
N SER A 154 -16.14 -2.33 8.65
CA SER A 154 -16.84 -3.40 7.96
C SER A 154 -16.40 -4.77 8.50
N PRO A 155 -17.34 -5.64 8.94
CA PRO A 155 -16.99 -6.99 9.38
C PRO A 155 -16.25 -7.81 8.32
N ASN A 156 -16.58 -7.61 7.04
CA ASN A 156 -15.92 -8.30 5.93
C ASN A 156 -14.46 -7.90 5.79
N ASP A 157 -14.14 -6.59 5.92
CA ASP A 157 -12.77 -6.11 5.87
C ASP A 157 -11.96 -6.63 7.06
N VAL A 158 -12.56 -6.64 8.27
CA VAL A 158 -11.92 -7.17 9.49
C VAL A 158 -11.70 -8.69 9.38
N LYS A 159 -12.70 -9.43 8.88
CA LYS A 159 -12.59 -10.87 8.64
C LYS A 159 -11.47 -11.17 7.64
N TYR A 160 -11.43 -10.44 6.52
CA TYR A 160 -10.38 -10.58 5.52
C TYR A 160 -8.99 -10.36 6.14
N CYS A 161 -8.78 -9.26 6.86
CA CYS A 161 -7.52 -8.99 7.55
C CYS A 161 -7.15 -10.10 8.53
N SER A 162 -8.14 -10.70 9.23
CA SER A 162 -7.88 -11.74 10.23
C SER A 162 -7.25 -13.02 9.65
N GLU A 163 -7.42 -13.27 8.36
CA GLU A 163 -6.81 -14.41 7.66
C GLU A 163 -5.28 -14.25 7.53
N PHE A 164 -4.77 -13.00 7.57
CA PHE A 164 -3.35 -12.69 7.37
C PHE A 164 -2.65 -12.25 8.67
N ILE A 165 -3.28 -11.36 9.43
CA ILE A 165 -2.66 -10.78 10.65
C ILE A 165 -3.19 -11.40 11.95
N GLY A 166 -4.08 -12.38 11.88
CA GLY A 166 -4.69 -13.02 13.03
C GLY A 166 -5.84 -12.22 13.67
N ARG A 167 -6.67 -12.91 14.44
CA ARG A 167 -7.94 -12.34 14.99
C ARG A 167 -7.71 -11.18 15.95
N ALA A 168 -6.67 -11.25 16.79
CA ALA A 168 -6.39 -10.21 17.79
C ALA A 168 -6.05 -8.87 17.14
N TRP A 169 -5.14 -8.87 16.17
CA TRP A 169 -4.77 -7.68 15.43
C TRP A 169 -5.89 -7.15 14.54
N ALA A 170 -6.65 -8.04 13.90
CA ALA A 170 -7.81 -7.64 13.10
C ALA A 170 -8.90 -6.95 13.97
N ALA A 171 -9.15 -7.43 15.18
CA ALA A 171 -10.05 -6.76 16.13
C ALA A 171 -9.53 -5.39 16.57
N ARG A 172 -8.21 -5.21 16.63
CA ARG A 172 -7.58 -3.92 16.94
C ARG A 172 -7.86 -2.86 15.88
N LEU A 173 -7.97 -3.26 14.59
CA LEU A 173 -8.28 -2.34 13.48
C LEU A 173 -9.56 -1.54 13.69
N GLN A 174 -10.58 -2.10 14.34
CA GLN A 174 -11.85 -1.40 14.63
C GLN A 174 -11.69 -0.30 15.68
N LYS A 175 -10.68 -0.43 16.54
CA LYS A 175 -10.43 0.43 17.71
C LYS A 175 -9.25 1.38 17.54
N LEU A 176 -8.60 1.36 16.36
CA LEU A 176 -7.49 2.28 16.10
C LEU A 176 -7.94 3.73 16.26
N PRO A 177 -7.17 4.58 16.95
CA PRO A 177 -7.42 6.02 16.95
C PRO A 177 -7.34 6.61 15.53
N LYS A 178 -7.86 7.81 15.35
CA LYS A 178 -7.80 8.49 14.06
C LYS A 178 -6.35 8.67 13.59
N TYR A 179 -6.10 8.33 12.34
CA TYR A 179 -4.79 8.39 11.67
C TYR A 179 -3.73 7.40 12.18
N HIS A 180 -4.01 6.59 13.20
CA HIS A 180 -3.17 5.45 13.58
C HIS A 180 -3.34 4.32 12.57
N PHE A 181 -2.31 3.49 12.41
CA PHE A 181 -2.35 2.34 11.53
C PHE A 181 -1.55 1.17 12.13
N LEU A 182 -1.86 -0.04 11.68
CA LEU A 182 -0.99 -1.19 11.87
C LEU A 182 -0.07 -1.30 10.66
N TYR A 183 1.20 -1.46 10.92
CA TYR A 183 2.18 -1.87 9.92
C TYR A 183 2.43 -3.36 10.06
N TYR A 184 2.39 -4.07 8.94
CA TYR A 184 2.68 -5.49 8.84
C TYR A 184 3.69 -5.70 7.73
N SER A 185 4.80 -6.40 8.03
CA SER A 185 5.86 -6.73 7.08
C SER A 185 5.75 -8.17 6.59
N ALA A 186 6.32 -8.47 5.43
CA ALA A 186 6.43 -9.84 4.91
C ALA A 186 7.19 -10.78 5.86
N GLU A 187 8.00 -10.24 6.77
CA GLU A 187 8.72 -10.99 7.83
C GLU A 187 7.78 -11.38 8.99
N GLY A 188 6.50 -10.98 8.94
CA GLY A 188 5.48 -11.31 9.96
C GLY A 188 5.46 -10.36 11.17
N GLU A 189 6.26 -9.30 11.16
CA GLU A 189 6.23 -8.28 12.22
C GLU A 189 4.98 -7.41 12.11
N ILE A 190 4.28 -7.19 13.24
CA ILE A 190 3.12 -6.29 13.32
C ILE A 190 3.37 -5.23 14.37
N THR A 191 3.24 -3.97 13.98
CA THR A 191 3.44 -2.81 14.88
C THR A 191 2.30 -1.82 14.74
N GLU A 192 1.77 -1.30 15.86
CA GLU A 192 0.84 -0.17 15.85
C GLU A 192 1.64 1.13 15.78
N CYS A 193 1.38 1.91 14.73
CA CYS A 193 2.07 3.15 14.46
C CYS A 193 1.17 4.37 14.76
N PRO A 194 1.72 5.45 15.33
CA PRO A 194 1.03 6.72 15.49
C PRO A 194 0.82 7.42 14.14
N PRO A 195 0.05 8.52 14.11
CA PRO A 195 -0.07 9.36 12.92
C PRO A 195 1.30 9.80 12.38
N LEU A 196 1.39 9.94 11.05
CA LEU A 196 2.55 10.58 10.43
C LEU A 196 2.68 12.01 10.95
N MET A 197 3.88 12.36 11.37
CA MET A 197 4.27 13.76 11.55
C MET A 197 4.76 14.27 10.19
N ILE A 198 3.94 15.11 9.56
CA ILE A 198 4.21 15.73 8.25
C ILE A 198 4.53 17.20 8.49
#